data_26bfcae6d47dc871d386e460857c7d66
#
_entry.id   26bfcae6d47dc871d386e460857c7d66
#
_cell.length_a   1.000
_cell.length_b   1.000
_cell.length_c   1.000
_cell.angle_alpha   90.00
_cell.angle_beta   90.00
_cell.angle_gamma   90.00
#
_symmetry.space_group_name_H-M   'P 1'
#
loop_
_entity.id
_entity.type
_entity.pdbx_description
1 polymer ?
#
loop_
_entity_poly.entity_id
_entity_poly.type
_entity_poly.pdbx_seq_one_letter_code
_entity_poly.pdbx_strand_id
1 'polypeptide(L)'
;MTVVSSVRASDSTNLAVCLAARTFQSDIRTVARITNSDTDEYEQLVDEVVFPERASVKTAVNALSGSDVRTFEEVTGKMEVFDIRVAADSTVAEQRLADIDLPEGSLVISGAGGERTATSETRLEAGERYIVAADPDAADSVISAFRGESATHR
;
A
#
# COMPACT_ATOMS: atom_id res chain seq x y z
N MET A 1 -15.04 10.77 18.99
CA MET A 1 -13.70 11.22 18.56
C MET A 1 -13.88 12.40 17.61
N THR A 2 -13.28 13.53 17.90
CA THR A 2 -13.32 14.71 17.03
C THR A 2 -12.06 14.74 16.16
N VAL A 3 -12.24 14.94 14.86
CA VAL A 3 -11.14 15.03 13.90
C VAL A 3 -11.18 16.39 13.23
N VAL A 4 -10.04 17.07 13.14
CA VAL A 4 -9.86 18.28 12.33
C VAL A 4 -8.97 17.95 11.16
N SER A 5 -9.47 18.18 9.95
CA SER A 5 -8.73 18.04 8.70
C SER A 5 -8.59 19.40 8.03
N SER A 6 -7.37 19.77 7.64
CA SER A 6 -7.10 20.97 6.89
C SER A 6 -6.48 20.64 5.53
N VAL A 7 -7.16 21.13 4.46
CA VAL A 7 -6.85 20.83 3.05
C VAL A 7 -6.70 22.10 2.19
N ARG A 8 -6.30 23.19 2.80
CA ARG A 8 -6.10 24.48 2.13
C ARG A 8 -4.85 24.49 1.24
N ALA A 9 -4.65 25.57 0.52
CA ALA A 9 -3.63 25.67 -0.54
C ALA A 9 -2.17 25.77 -0.04
N SER A 10 -1.93 26.04 1.26
CA SER A 10 -0.57 26.19 1.81
C SER A 10 -0.35 25.26 2.99
N ASP A 11 0.80 24.60 3.01
CA ASP A 11 1.19 23.65 4.06
C ASP A 11 1.27 24.33 5.44
N SER A 12 1.83 25.55 5.50
CA SER A 12 1.90 26.33 6.73
C SER A 12 0.52 26.69 7.29
N THR A 13 -0.46 26.98 6.45
CA THR A 13 -1.84 27.23 6.86
C THR A 13 -2.49 25.95 7.40
N ASN A 14 -2.27 24.84 6.74
CA ASN A 14 -2.82 23.54 7.16
C ASN A 14 -2.28 23.13 8.54
N LEU A 15 -0.99 23.29 8.76
CA LEU A 15 -0.37 23.05 10.05
C LEU A 15 -0.86 24.02 11.14
N ALA A 16 -0.95 25.31 10.83
CA ALA A 16 -1.43 26.31 11.78
C ALA A 16 -2.87 26.03 12.26
N VAL A 17 -3.75 25.58 11.37
CA VAL A 17 -5.13 25.18 11.72
C VAL A 17 -5.12 23.96 12.65
N CYS A 18 -4.32 22.94 12.35
CA CYS A 18 -4.21 21.75 13.19
C CYS A 18 -3.65 22.07 14.58
N LEU A 19 -2.60 22.89 14.66
CA LEU A 19 -2.00 23.31 15.93
C LEU A 19 -2.96 24.17 16.75
N ALA A 20 -3.69 25.10 16.11
CA ALA A 20 -4.71 25.90 16.78
C ALA A 20 -5.84 25.02 17.34
N ALA A 21 -6.31 24.03 16.58
CA ALA A 21 -7.32 23.10 17.05
C ALA A 21 -6.87 22.32 18.30
N ARG A 22 -5.63 21.86 18.34
CA ARG A 22 -5.05 21.18 19.53
C ARG A 22 -4.93 22.09 20.75
N THR A 23 -4.75 23.38 20.54
CA THR A 23 -4.71 24.36 21.63
C THR A 23 -6.08 24.51 22.30
N PHE A 24 -7.16 24.42 21.53
CA PHE A 24 -8.52 24.51 22.05
C PHE A 24 -9.01 23.19 22.64
N GLN A 25 -8.59 22.06 22.08
CA GLN A 25 -9.02 20.73 22.52
C GLN A 25 -7.86 19.75 22.35
N SER A 26 -7.25 19.34 23.46
CA SER A 26 -6.00 18.57 23.47
C SER A 26 -6.14 17.13 22.98
N ASP A 27 -7.35 16.57 22.99
CA ASP A 27 -7.65 15.19 22.57
C ASP A 27 -8.20 15.11 21.14
N ILE A 28 -8.15 16.22 20.39
CA ILE A 28 -8.57 16.26 18.99
C ILE A 28 -7.53 15.59 18.10
N ARG A 29 -7.97 14.69 17.22
CA ARG A 29 -7.11 14.12 16.18
C ARG A 29 -6.95 15.12 15.04
N THR A 30 -5.71 15.36 14.65
CA THR A 30 -5.36 16.33 13.60
C THR A 30 -4.80 15.64 12.38
N VAL A 31 -5.31 16.02 11.20
CA VAL A 31 -4.86 15.50 9.90
C VAL A 31 -4.51 16.71 9.01
N ALA A 32 -3.27 16.82 8.57
CA ALA A 32 -2.83 17.89 7.71
C ALA A 32 -2.46 17.38 6.31
N ARG A 33 -2.94 18.06 5.28
CA ARG A 33 -2.45 17.87 3.92
C ARG A 33 -1.18 18.69 3.74
N ILE A 34 -0.10 18.03 3.34
CA ILE A 34 1.21 18.64 3.08
C ILE A 34 1.62 18.32 1.65
N THR A 35 2.06 19.32 0.92
CA THR A 35 2.46 19.20 -0.49
C THR A 35 3.97 19.02 -0.62
N ASN A 36 4.74 19.59 0.31
CA ASN A 36 6.20 19.48 0.28
C ASN A 36 6.67 18.27 1.10
N SER A 37 7.29 17.31 0.43
CA SER A 37 7.70 16.02 1.02
C SER A 37 9.00 16.06 1.84
N ASP A 38 9.68 17.19 1.94
CA ASP A 38 10.99 17.32 2.60
C ASP A 38 10.92 17.44 4.14
N THR A 39 9.79 17.09 4.75
CA THR A 39 9.59 17.46 6.14
C THR A 39 9.09 16.33 7.01
N ASP A 40 10.01 15.46 7.44
CA ASP A 40 9.83 14.57 8.61
C ASP A 40 9.49 15.36 9.90
N GLU A 41 9.71 16.68 9.88
CA GLU A 41 9.39 17.59 10.99
C GLU A 41 7.89 17.76 11.22
N TYR A 42 7.05 17.62 10.19
CA TYR A 42 5.60 17.84 10.32
C TYR A 42 4.88 16.67 10.99
N GLU A 43 5.41 15.46 10.87
CA GLU A 43 4.86 14.27 11.53
C GLU A 43 4.86 14.36 13.06
N GLN A 44 5.71 15.22 13.60
CA GLN A 44 5.76 15.47 15.05
C GLN A 44 4.72 16.50 15.53
N LEU A 45 4.16 17.27 14.62
CA LEU A 45 3.25 18.39 14.93
C LEU A 45 1.77 18.02 14.81
N VAL A 46 1.45 17.01 14.02
CA VAL A 46 0.09 16.53 13.78
C VAL A 46 0.03 15.02 13.92
N ASP A 47 -1.16 14.47 14.09
CA ASP A 47 -1.33 13.03 14.28
C ASP A 47 -1.19 12.25 12.96
N GLU A 48 -1.53 12.89 11.84
CA GLU A 48 -1.42 12.28 10.52
C GLU A 48 -1.16 13.32 9.43
N VAL A 49 -0.29 13.00 8.49
CA VAL A 49 0.03 13.82 7.33
C VAL A 49 -0.38 13.11 6.05
N VAL A 50 -1.12 13.81 5.19
CA VAL A 50 -1.52 13.31 3.87
C VAL A 50 -0.75 14.01 2.78
N PHE A 51 -0.04 13.26 1.96
CA PHE A 51 0.71 13.75 0.80
C PHE A 51 -0.04 13.42 -0.50
N PRO A 52 -0.82 14.37 -1.06
CA PRO A 52 -1.65 14.08 -2.23
C PRO A 52 -0.85 13.75 -3.48
N GLU A 53 0.37 14.27 -3.60
CA GLU A 53 1.23 13.96 -4.74
C GLU A 53 1.69 12.51 -4.75
N ARG A 54 2.01 11.94 -3.59
CA ARG A 54 2.37 10.52 -3.47
C ARG A 54 1.20 9.61 -3.82
N ALA A 55 0.00 9.94 -3.34
CA ALA A 55 -1.21 9.23 -3.71
C ALA A 55 -1.52 9.33 -5.21
N SER A 56 -1.35 10.50 -5.81
CA SER A 56 -1.58 10.72 -7.24
C SER A 56 -0.57 9.99 -8.12
N VAL A 57 0.70 9.95 -7.73
CA VAL A 57 1.76 9.24 -8.46
C VAL A 57 1.50 7.73 -8.42
N LYS A 58 1.19 7.15 -7.25
CA LYS A 58 0.83 5.74 -7.13
C LYS A 58 -0.39 5.39 -7.97
N THR A 59 -1.42 6.23 -7.96
CA THR A 59 -2.62 6.06 -8.80
C THR A 59 -2.28 6.12 -10.29
N ALA A 60 -1.42 7.05 -10.71
CA ALA A 60 -0.97 7.16 -12.09
C ALA A 60 -0.11 5.96 -12.51
N VAL A 61 0.81 5.52 -11.66
CA VAL A 61 1.62 4.32 -11.90
C VAL A 61 0.74 3.07 -12.00
N ASN A 62 -0.22 2.90 -11.11
CA ASN A 62 -1.18 1.80 -11.17
C ASN A 62 -2.01 1.81 -12.46
N ALA A 63 -2.40 3.00 -12.95
CA ALA A 63 -3.12 3.14 -14.20
C ALA A 63 -2.24 2.84 -15.42
N LEU A 64 -0.96 3.22 -15.38
CA LEU A 64 0.00 2.98 -16.47
C LEU A 64 0.51 1.53 -16.52
N SER A 65 0.62 0.87 -15.36
CA SER A 65 1.08 -0.51 -15.25
C SER A 65 0.06 -1.55 -15.76
N GLY A 66 -1.08 -1.09 -16.26
CA GLY A 66 -2.19 -1.97 -16.57
C GLY A 66 -2.87 -2.48 -15.31
N SER A 67 -3.98 -3.19 -15.46
CA SER A 67 -4.83 -3.57 -14.31
C SER A 67 -4.31 -4.75 -13.46
N ASP A 68 -3.09 -5.24 -13.70
CA ASP A 68 -2.63 -6.49 -13.09
C ASP A 68 -2.08 -6.32 -11.67
N VAL A 69 -1.50 -5.16 -11.36
CA VAL A 69 -1.00 -4.85 -10.02
C VAL A 69 -1.56 -3.50 -9.55
N ARG A 70 -2.15 -3.50 -8.36
CA ARG A 70 -2.58 -2.27 -7.68
C ARG A 70 -1.92 -2.23 -6.32
N THR A 71 -1.12 -1.20 -6.08
CA THR A 71 -0.50 -0.96 -4.78
C THR A 71 -1.44 -0.12 -3.94
N PHE A 72 -1.77 -0.60 -2.76
CA PHE A 72 -2.45 0.19 -1.73
C PHE A 72 -1.39 0.96 -0.92
N GLU A 73 -1.79 2.05 -0.30
CA GLU A 73 -0.87 2.84 0.50
C GLU A 73 -0.21 2.04 1.63
N GLU A 74 0.99 2.47 2.02
CA GLU A 74 1.71 1.95 3.16
C GLU A 74 0.81 1.85 4.40
N VAL A 75 0.49 0.63 4.78
CA VAL A 75 -0.13 0.36 6.07
C VAL A 75 1.01 0.31 7.09
N THR A 76 1.24 1.43 7.78
CA THR A 76 2.27 1.56 8.82
C THR A 76 3.73 1.28 8.41
N GLY A 77 4.29 2.13 7.57
CA GLY A 77 5.72 2.47 7.51
C GLY A 77 6.69 1.47 6.91
N LYS A 78 6.36 0.20 6.71
CA LYS A 78 7.33 -0.79 6.19
C LYS A 78 6.76 -1.91 5.32
N MET A 79 5.45 -2.12 5.28
CA MET A 79 4.85 -3.16 4.44
C MET A 79 4.10 -2.52 3.26
N GLU A 80 4.25 -3.10 2.09
CA GLU A 80 3.47 -2.76 0.92
C GLU A 80 2.35 -3.79 0.73
N VAL A 81 1.16 -3.33 0.40
CA VAL A 81 0.00 -4.19 0.14
C VAL A 81 -0.39 -4.05 -1.33
N PHE A 82 -0.46 -5.17 -2.01
CA PHE A 82 -0.79 -5.24 -3.44
C PHE A 82 -2.10 -6.00 -3.65
N ASP A 83 -2.89 -5.53 -4.59
CA ASP A 83 -3.92 -6.32 -5.25
C ASP A 83 -3.32 -6.77 -6.60
N ILE A 84 -2.96 -8.03 -6.72
CA ILE A 84 -2.20 -8.57 -7.85
C ILE A 84 -2.94 -9.71 -8.54
N ARG A 85 -2.91 -9.72 -9.86
CA ARG A 85 -3.47 -10.79 -10.70
C ARG A 85 -2.41 -11.85 -10.97
N VAL A 86 -2.80 -13.12 -10.83
CA VAL A 86 -1.96 -14.26 -11.20
C VAL A 86 -1.94 -14.42 -12.72
N ALA A 87 -0.77 -14.29 -13.33
CA ALA A 87 -0.62 -14.57 -14.75
C ALA A 87 -0.65 -16.08 -15.03
N ALA A 88 -1.19 -16.48 -16.17
CA ALA A 88 -1.33 -17.90 -16.53
C ALA A 88 0.01 -18.62 -16.66
N ASP A 89 1.06 -17.90 -17.01
CA ASP A 89 2.43 -18.38 -17.17
C ASP A 89 3.30 -18.16 -15.91
N SER A 90 2.70 -17.66 -14.82
CA SER A 90 3.42 -17.45 -13.57
C SER A 90 3.79 -18.78 -12.90
N THR A 91 4.90 -18.75 -12.14
CA THR A 91 5.37 -19.92 -11.39
C THR A 91 4.43 -20.33 -10.26
N VAL A 92 3.58 -19.43 -9.81
CA VAL A 92 2.64 -19.65 -8.70
C VAL A 92 1.23 -20.05 -9.18
N ALA A 93 0.96 -19.93 -10.48
CA ALA A 93 -0.35 -20.28 -11.04
C ALA A 93 -0.71 -21.74 -10.78
N GLU A 94 -1.97 -21.97 -10.40
CA GLU A 94 -2.54 -23.29 -10.12
C GLU A 94 -1.86 -24.08 -8.99
N GLN A 95 -1.06 -23.43 -8.15
CA GLN A 95 -0.43 -24.05 -6.99
C GLN A 95 -1.11 -23.63 -5.67
N ARG A 96 -0.99 -24.48 -4.64
CA ARG A 96 -1.43 -24.15 -3.29
C ARG A 96 -0.38 -23.31 -2.59
N LEU A 97 -0.80 -22.42 -1.69
CA LEU A 97 0.13 -21.62 -0.90
C LEU A 97 1.12 -22.47 -0.09
N ALA A 98 0.72 -23.64 0.38
CA ALA A 98 1.60 -24.59 1.07
C ALA A 98 2.75 -25.12 0.20
N ASP A 99 2.58 -25.14 -1.12
CA ASP A 99 3.52 -25.73 -2.08
C ASP A 99 4.38 -24.68 -2.78
N ILE A 100 4.13 -23.40 -2.52
CA ILE A 100 4.83 -22.27 -3.13
C ILE A 100 5.89 -21.74 -2.18
N ASP A 101 7.08 -21.52 -2.71
CA ASP A 101 8.15 -20.82 -2.02
C ASP A 101 8.06 -19.30 -2.32
N LEU A 102 7.26 -18.62 -1.52
CA LEU A 102 7.15 -17.15 -1.61
C LEU A 102 8.38 -16.50 -0.98
N PRO A 103 8.79 -15.32 -1.48
CA PRO A 103 9.88 -14.56 -0.88
C PRO A 103 9.66 -14.32 0.61
N GLU A 104 10.71 -14.48 1.40
CA GLU A 104 10.68 -14.18 2.82
C GLU A 104 10.22 -12.72 3.04
N GLY A 105 9.38 -12.48 4.03
CA GLY A 105 8.76 -11.17 4.26
C GLY A 105 7.52 -10.90 3.39
N SER A 106 6.92 -11.93 2.80
CA SER A 106 5.65 -11.81 2.06
C SER A 106 4.55 -12.71 2.62
N LEU A 107 3.30 -12.27 2.44
CA LEU A 107 2.11 -12.99 2.91
C LEU A 107 0.93 -12.76 1.97
N VAL A 108 0.30 -13.83 1.52
CA VAL A 108 -1.00 -13.73 0.84
C VAL A 108 -2.10 -13.60 1.89
N ILE A 109 -2.85 -12.51 1.83
CA ILE A 109 -3.88 -12.16 2.83
C ILE A 109 -5.24 -12.72 2.42
N SER A 110 -5.61 -12.61 1.14
CA SER A 110 -6.93 -13.02 0.67
C SER A 110 -6.88 -14.17 -0.32
N GLY A 111 -7.94 -14.96 -0.35
CA GLY A 111 -8.26 -15.86 -1.45
C GLY A 111 -8.73 -15.11 -2.71
N ALA A 112 -9.12 -15.86 -3.73
CA ALA A 112 -9.60 -15.34 -5.00
C ALA A 112 -10.70 -14.29 -4.80
N GLY A 113 -10.57 -13.15 -5.50
CA GLY A 113 -11.54 -12.05 -5.41
C GLY A 113 -11.60 -11.32 -4.07
N GLY A 114 -10.75 -11.63 -3.11
CA GLY A 114 -10.71 -10.97 -1.79
C GLY A 114 -11.83 -11.37 -0.81
N GLU A 115 -12.65 -12.36 -1.17
CA GLU A 115 -13.84 -12.73 -0.37
C GLU A 115 -13.52 -13.50 0.92
N ARG A 116 -12.37 -14.15 0.98
CA ARG A 116 -11.95 -14.98 2.14
C ARG A 116 -10.49 -14.77 2.47
N THR A 117 -10.16 -14.96 3.73
CA THR A 117 -8.77 -14.99 4.17
C THR A 117 -8.05 -16.19 3.52
N ALA A 118 -6.83 -15.96 3.04
CA ALA A 118 -6.00 -17.03 2.50
C ALA A 118 -5.53 -17.99 3.61
N THR A 119 -5.41 -19.26 3.25
CA THR A 119 -4.87 -20.33 4.09
C THR A 119 -3.83 -21.10 3.31
N SER A 120 -3.09 -22.00 3.96
CA SER A 120 -2.12 -22.87 3.30
C SER A 120 -2.73 -23.71 2.16
N GLU A 121 -4.02 -24.02 2.26
CA GLU A 121 -4.76 -24.79 1.24
C GLU A 121 -5.30 -23.94 0.09
N THR A 122 -5.20 -22.60 0.18
CA THR A 122 -5.64 -21.70 -0.88
C THR A 122 -4.82 -21.94 -2.15
N ARG A 123 -5.53 -22.20 -3.25
CA ARG A 123 -4.92 -22.36 -4.57
C ARG A 123 -4.92 -21.01 -5.29
N LEU A 124 -3.80 -20.66 -5.89
CA LEU A 124 -3.67 -19.44 -6.70
C LEU A 124 -4.11 -19.74 -8.14
N GLU A 125 -5.32 -19.34 -8.49
CA GLU A 125 -5.91 -19.56 -9.81
C GLU A 125 -5.44 -18.51 -10.82
N ALA A 126 -5.06 -18.95 -12.02
CA ALA A 126 -4.67 -18.06 -13.09
C ALA A 126 -5.81 -17.10 -13.47
N GLY A 127 -5.50 -15.83 -13.62
CA GLY A 127 -6.47 -14.76 -13.93
C GLY A 127 -7.20 -14.18 -12.72
N GLU A 128 -7.13 -14.81 -11.55
CA GLU A 128 -7.74 -14.32 -10.31
C GLU A 128 -6.82 -13.32 -9.61
N ARG A 129 -7.40 -12.51 -8.74
CA ARG A 129 -6.70 -11.47 -7.98
C ARG A 129 -6.59 -11.84 -6.51
N TYR A 130 -5.44 -11.51 -5.94
CA TYR A 130 -5.12 -11.79 -4.54
C TYR A 130 -4.53 -10.55 -3.88
N ILE A 131 -4.86 -10.36 -2.61
CA ILE A 131 -4.23 -9.31 -1.80
C ILE A 131 -3.00 -9.92 -1.14
N VAL A 132 -1.86 -9.30 -1.40
CA VAL A 132 -0.56 -9.75 -0.88
C VAL A 132 0.12 -8.60 -0.15
N ALA A 133 0.63 -8.88 1.03
CA ALA A 133 1.51 -7.96 1.76
C ALA A 133 2.96 -8.42 1.60
N ALA A 134 3.88 -7.47 1.45
CA ALA A 134 5.30 -7.77 1.38
C ALA A 134 6.14 -6.64 1.98
N ASP A 135 7.28 -7.01 2.53
CA ASP A 135 8.31 -6.04 2.87
C ASP A 135 8.82 -5.36 1.59
N PRO A 136 9.29 -4.11 1.64
CA PRO A 136 9.77 -3.39 0.46
C PRO A 136 10.84 -4.15 -0.33
N ASP A 137 11.71 -4.86 0.37
CA ASP A 137 12.78 -5.64 -0.26
C ASP A 137 12.27 -6.92 -0.95
N ALA A 138 11.11 -7.42 -0.55
CA ALA A 138 10.47 -8.61 -1.13
C ALA A 138 9.44 -8.28 -2.23
N ALA A 139 8.98 -7.04 -2.29
CA ALA A 139 7.87 -6.60 -3.14
C ALA A 139 8.09 -6.92 -4.63
N ASP A 140 9.24 -6.56 -5.18
CA ASP A 140 9.55 -6.80 -6.59
C ASP A 140 9.60 -8.30 -6.93
N SER A 141 10.15 -9.11 -6.03
CA SER A 141 10.21 -10.57 -6.19
C SER A 141 8.84 -11.21 -6.16
N VAL A 142 7.95 -10.74 -5.29
CA VAL A 142 6.55 -11.18 -5.21
C VAL A 142 5.81 -10.82 -6.50
N ILE A 143 5.92 -9.58 -6.95
CA ILE A 143 5.29 -9.13 -8.19
C ILE A 143 5.75 -9.97 -9.37
N SER A 144 7.06 -10.23 -9.49
CA SER A 144 7.63 -11.06 -10.55
C SER A 144 7.10 -12.51 -10.50
N ALA A 145 6.98 -13.10 -9.32
CA ALA A 145 6.45 -14.45 -9.16
C ALA A 145 4.98 -14.57 -9.63
N PHE A 146 4.15 -13.60 -9.32
CA PHE A 146 2.74 -13.59 -9.71
C PHE A 146 2.53 -13.23 -11.19
N ARG A 147 3.40 -12.41 -11.78
CA ARG A 147 3.31 -11.98 -13.18
C ARG A 147 4.00 -12.92 -14.17
N GLY A 148 4.77 -13.91 -13.72
CA GLY A 148 5.52 -14.81 -14.59
C GLY A 148 6.75 -14.17 -15.23
N GLU A 149 7.13 -12.96 -14.81
CA GLU A 149 8.37 -12.32 -15.25
C GLU A 149 9.53 -12.94 -14.48
N SER A 150 10.33 -13.75 -15.16
CA SER A 150 11.61 -14.18 -14.61
C SER A 150 12.43 -12.93 -14.29
N ALA A 151 12.86 -12.77 -13.05
CA ALA A 151 13.80 -11.75 -12.67
C ALA A 151 15.08 -11.97 -13.51
N THR A 152 15.15 -11.31 -14.67
CA THR A 152 16.35 -11.28 -15.46
C THR A 152 17.33 -10.35 -14.74
N HIS A 153 18.11 -10.94 -13.87
CA HIS A 153 19.28 -10.28 -13.31
C HIS A 153 20.28 -10.14 -14.46
N ARG A 154 20.43 -8.94 -14.94
CA ARG A 154 21.60 -8.54 -15.69
C ARG A 154 22.56 -7.78 -14.81
#